data_4ea7f4eba7f66752c9a1c2174e161ad3
#
_entry.id   4ea7f4eba7f66752c9a1c2174e161ad3
#
_cell.length_a   1.000
_cell.length_b   1.000
_cell.length_c   1.000
_cell.angle_alpha   90.00
_cell.angle_beta   90.00
_cell.angle_gamma   90.00
#
_symmetry.space_group_name_H-M   'P 1'
#
loop_
_entity.id
_entity.type
_entity.pdbx_description
1 polymer ?
#
loop_
_entity_poly.entity_id
_entity_poly.type
_entity_poly.pdbx_seq_one_letter_code
_entity_poly.pdbx_strand_id
1 'polypeptide(L)'
;MKVSLIQMSVGENKEQNLARAAEMIKNARGADVIMLPEMFCCPYEAARFPEYAEEAGGRVYRALAEMSRSSGAYLIGGSMPELDGGRVYNTSFVFDPKGDLIARHRKAHLFDIDVQGGQRFFESETLSAGDEPTVFNTRFGRFGVCVCFDIRFPEFI
;
A
#
# COMPACT_ATOMS: atom_id res chain seq x y z
N MET A 1 10.25 12.04 -15.95
CA MET A 1 9.76 11.43 -14.69
C MET A 1 10.68 10.27 -14.31
N LYS A 2 11.19 10.28 -13.10
CA LYS A 2 12.02 9.21 -12.52
C LYS A 2 11.19 8.49 -11.45
N VAL A 3 11.02 7.18 -11.60
CA VAL A 3 10.28 6.34 -10.65
C VAL A 3 11.26 5.51 -9.84
N SER A 4 11.07 5.42 -8.53
CA SER A 4 11.83 4.55 -7.64
C SER A 4 10.90 3.50 -7.03
N LEU A 5 11.19 2.24 -7.28
CA LEU A 5 10.50 1.11 -6.67
C LEU A 5 11.31 0.63 -5.48
N ILE A 6 10.70 0.67 -4.29
CA ILE A 6 11.33 0.22 -3.06
C ILE A 6 11.03 -1.28 -2.90
N GLN A 7 12.07 -2.07 -2.92
CA GLN A 7 11.99 -3.51 -2.63
C GLN A 7 12.64 -3.77 -1.27
N MET A 8 11.85 -4.16 -0.28
CA MET A 8 12.30 -4.33 1.10
C MET A 8 11.82 -5.65 1.70
N SER A 9 12.57 -6.18 2.64
CA SER A 9 12.10 -7.27 3.48
C SER A 9 11.17 -6.72 4.57
N VAL A 10 10.08 -7.44 4.82
CA VAL A 10 9.08 -7.08 5.82
C VAL A 10 9.13 -8.10 6.95
N GLY A 11 9.22 -7.62 8.18
CA GLY A 11 9.22 -8.43 9.40
C GLY A 11 7.96 -8.18 10.23
N GLU A 12 7.91 -8.79 11.40
CA GLU A 12 6.77 -8.69 12.32
C GLU A 12 6.67 -7.32 13.02
N ASN A 13 7.78 -6.63 13.20
CA ASN A 13 7.79 -5.35 13.91
C ASN A 13 7.45 -4.19 12.97
N LYS A 14 6.26 -3.64 13.12
CA LYS A 14 5.73 -2.51 12.35
C LYS A 14 6.69 -1.30 12.36
N GLU A 15 7.22 -0.93 13.51
CA GLU A 15 8.11 0.26 13.63
C GLU A 15 9.45 0.04 12.89
N GLN A 16 9.98 -1.18 12.91
CA GLN A 16 11.19 -1.51 12.13
C GLN A 16 10.91 -1.49 10.63
N ASN A 17 9.74 -1.96 10.19
CA ASN A 17 9.33 -1.88 8.79
C ASN A 17 9.19 -0.41 8.33
N LEU A 18 8.56 0.45 9.16
CA LEU A 18 8.44 1.89 8.89
C LEU A 18 9.80 2.57 8.82
N ALA A 19 10.69 2.29 9.76
CA ALA A 19 12.05 2.85 9.78
C ALA A 19 12.85 2.45 8.54
N ARG A 20 12.76 1.18 8.13
CA ARG A 20 13.41 0.67 6.92
C ARG A 20 12.87 1.33 5.66
N ALA A 21 11.54 1.46 5.53
CA ALA A 21 10.92 2.17 4.42
C ALA A 21 11.40 3.62 4.35
N ALA A 22 11.42 4.33 5.46
CA ALA A 22 11.88 5.72 5.53
C ALA A 22 13.35 5.88 5.11
N GLU A 23 14.23 4.98 5.55
CA GLU A 23 15.65 4.96 5.16
C GLU A 23 15.82 4.72 3.65
N MET A 24 15.11 3.73 3.10
CA MET A 24 15.19 3.42 1.67
C MET A 24 14.64 4.57 0.82
N ILE A 25 13.55 5.22 1.23
CA ILE A 25 13.00 6.41 0.57
C ILE A 25 14.02 7.56 0.62
N LYS A 26 14.67 7.78 1.75
CA LYS A 26 15.74 8.78 1.86
C LYS A 26 16.88 8.53 0.88
N ASN A 27 17.18 7.28 0.57
CA ASN A 27 18.21 6.88 -0.39
C ASN A 27 17.73 6.97 -1.85
N ALA A 28 16.42 7.05 -2.11
CA ALA A 28 15.81 7.21 -3.44
C ALA A 28 15.79 8.68 -3.95
N ARG A 29 16.79 9.47 -3.56
CA ARG A 29 16.85 10.91 -3.86
C ARG A 29 16.69 11.22 -5.35
N GLY A 30 15.93 12.28 -5.63
CA GLY A 30 15.69 12.78 -6.99
C GLY A 30 14.70 11.92 -7.78
N ALA A 31 13.98 11.00 -7.13
CA ALA A 31 12.81 10.38 -7.73
C ALA A 31 11.64 11.38 -7.75
N ASP A 32 10.84 11.31 -8.79
CA ASP A 32 9.60 12.08 -8.91
C ASP A 32 8.42 11.33 -8.28
N VAL A 33 8.45 10.01 -8.37
CA VAL A 33 7.46 9.09 -7.80
C VAL A 33 8.20 7.96 -7.09
N ILE A 34 7.80 7.63 -5.89
CA ILE A 34 8.32 6.51 -5.10
C ILE A 34 7.16 5.56 -4.79
N MET A 35 7.43 4.25 -4.87
CA MET A 35 6.44 3.22 -4.58
C MET A 35 6.99 2.22 -3.56
N LEU A 36 6.22 1.94 -2.52
CA LEU A 36 6.44 0.88 -1.55
C LEU A 36 5.75 -0.43 -1.98
N PRO A 37 6.14 -1.59 -1.45
CA PRO A 37 5.49 -2.86 -1.75
C PRO A 37 4.14 -3.01 -1.04
N GLU A 38 3.34 -3.99 -1.49
CA GLU A 38 2.12 -4.44 -0.81
C GLU A 38 2.42 -4.89 0.62
N MET A 39 1.54 -4.53 1.57
CA MET A 39 1.63 -4.88 3.00
C MET A 39 3.01 -4.59 3.62
N PHE A 40 3.62 -3.45 3.24
CA PHE A 40 5.01 -3.11 3.61
C PHE A 40 5.23 -2.97 5.13
N CYS A 41 4.18 -2.84 5.93
CA CYS A 41 4.28 -2.60 7.38
C CYS A 41 3.98 -3.83 8.24
N CYS A 42 3.59 -4.97 7.64
CA CYS A 42 3.23 -6.20 8.36
C CYS A 42 3.56 -7.44 7.54
N PRO A 43 3.72 -8.63 8.17
CA PRO A 43 3.82 -9.89 7.46
C PRO A 43 2.62 -10.15 6.55
N TYR A 44 2.85 -10.78 5.39
CA TYR A 44 1.79 -11.16 4.47
C TYR A 44 1.16 -12.50 4.91
N GLU A 45 0.41 -12.42 6.00
CA GLU A 45 -0.28 -13.54 6.65
C GLU A 45 -1.74 -13.15 6.92
N ALA A 46 -2.70 -13.76 6.19
CA ALA A 46 -4.10 -13.34 6.22
C ALA A 46 -4.68 -13.27 7.64
N ALA A 47 -4.43 -14.26 8.48
CA ALA A 47 -4.92 -14.30 9.86
C ALA A 47 -4.42 -13.13 10.74
N ARG A 48 -3.31 -12.49 10.36
CA ARG A 48 -2.65 -11.45 11.16
C ARG A 48 -2.96 -10.03 10.70
N PHE A 49 -3.55 -9.82 9.52
CA PHE A 49 -3.86 -8.47 9.05
C PHE A 49 -4.65 -7.62 10.05
N PRO A 50 -5.67 -8.16 10.76
CA PRO A 50 -6.39 -7.37 11.76
C PRO A 50 -5.54 -6.87 12.93
N GLU A 51 -4.46 -7.58 13.31
CA GLU A 51 -3.55 -7.18 14.39
C GLU A 51 -2.78 -5.90 14.04
N TYR A 52 -2.52 -5.70 12.74
CA TYR A 52 -1.75 -4.55 12.22
C TYR A 52 -2.64 -3.43 11.70
N ALA A 53 -3.96 -3.64 11.64
CA ALA A 53 -4.88 -2.69 11.05
C ALA A 53 -4.93 -1.37 11.84
N GLU A 54 -4.97 -0.27 11.12
CA GLU A 54 -5.10 1.09 11.68
C GLU A 54 -6.13 1.88 10.87
N GLU A 55 -6.83 2.78 11.53
CA GLU A 55 -7.68 3.75 10.86
C GLU A 55 -6.86 4.72 9.99
N ALA A 56 -7.48 5.29 8.97
CA ALA A 56 -6.90 6.41 8.22
C ALA A 56 -6.52 7.55 9.17
N GLY A 57 -5.32 8.12 9.02
CA GLY A 57 -4.74 9.05 9.97
C GLY A 57 -3.97 8.39 11.13
N GLY A 58 -3.91 7.05 11.17
CA GLY A 58 -3.11 6.28 12.14
C GLY A 58 -1.60 6.45 11.98
N ARG A 59 -0.85 5.63 12.68
CA ARG A 59 0.63 5.73 12.73
C ARG A 59 1.28 5.53 11.36
N VAL A 60 0.86 4.51 10.62
CA VAL A 60 1.39 4.20 9.28
C VAL A 60 1.05 5.31 8.30
N TYR A 61 -0.21 5.76 8.28
CA TYR A 61 -0.67 6.88 7.44
C TYR A 61 0.19 8.13 7.64
N ARG A 62 0.39 8.56 8.91
CA ARG A 62 1.21 9.75 9.22
C ARG A 62 2.67 9.57 8.81
N ALA A 63 3.21 8.36 8.96
CA ALA A 63 4.57 8.05 8.52
C ALA A 63 4.71 8.18 7.00
N LEU A 64 3.75 7.68 6.22
CA LEU A 64 3.73 7.81 4.76
C LEU A 64 3.65 9.28 4.32
N ALA A 65 2.76 10.08 4.93
CA ALA A 65 2.65 11.51 4.65
C ALA A 65 3.99 12.24 4.90
N GLU A 66 4.68 11.92 6.00
CA GLU A 66 5.98 12.51 6.33
C GLU A 66 7.09 12.04 5.38
N MET A 67 7.10 10.76 5.00
CA MET A 67 8.03 10.22 4.00
C MET A 67 7.89 10.92 2.65
N SER A 68 6.64 11.17 2.20
CA SER A 68 6.37 11.91 0.97
C SER A 68 6.89 13.34 1.09
N ARG A 69 6.55 14.05 2.15
CA ARG A 69 6.98 15.43 2.41
C ARG A 69 8.50 15.55 2.44
N SER A 70 9.17 14.68 3.17
CA SER A 70 10.63 14.73 3.34
C SER A 70 11.41 14.35 2.08
N SER A 71 10.83 13.51 1.22
CA SER A 71 11.43 13.16 -0.08
C SER A 71 11.16 14.18 -1.18
N GLY A 72 10.08 14.99 -1.04
CA GLY A 72 9.60 15.91 -2.07
C GLY A 72 9.06 15.19 -3.32
N ALA A 73 8.72 13.91 -3.21
CA ALA A 73 8.21 13.07 -4.28
C ALA A 73 6.75 12.68 -4.04
N TYR A 74 6.02 12.33 -5.11
CA TYR A 74 4.77 11.59 -4.95
C TYR A 74 5.08 10.22 -4.34
N LEU A 75 4.34 9.82 -3.31
CA LEU A 75 4.51 8.52 -2.67
C LEU A 75 3.26 7.67 -2.85
N ILE A 76 3.40 6.58 -3.58
CA ILE A 76 2.43 5.48 -3.57
C ILE A 76 2.84 4.58 -2.41
N GLY A 77 2.06 4.59 -1.34
CA GLY A 77 2.43 4.05 -0.02
C GLY A 77 2.41 2.52 0.06
N GLY A 78 2.59 1.83 -1.09
CA GLY A 78 2.41 0.39 -1.13
C GLY A 78 0.99 0.02 -0.69
N SER A 79 0.87 -0.85 0.30
CA SER A 79 -0.40 -0.99 0.99
C SER A 79 -0.23 -1.39 2.46
N MET A 80 -1.32 -1.25 3.22
CA MET A 80 -1.41 -1.58 4.63
C MET A 80 -2.82 -2.09 4.98
N PRO A 81 -2.97 -2.84 6.08
CA PRO A 81 -4.29 -3.13 6.62
C PRO A 81 -4.93 -1.84 7.16
N GLU A 82 -6.02 -1.40 6.54
CA GLU A 82 -6.83 -0.25 6.98
C GLU A 82 -8.06 -0.75 7.73
N LEU A 83 -8.28 -0.26 8.93
CA LEU A 83 -9.53 -0.46 9.67
C LEU A 83 -10.50 0.67 9.34
N ASP A 84 -11.69 0.34 8.81
CA ASP A 84 -12.76 1.31 8.57
C ASP A 84 -14.13 0.66 8.75
N GLY A 85 -14.97 1.26 9.58
CA GLY A 85 -16.33 0.78 9.85
C GLY A 85 -16.37 -0.67 10.39
N GLY A 86 -15.35 -1.09 11.14
CA GLY A 86 -15.24 -2.46 11.68
C GLY A 86 -14.78 -3.51 10.66
N ARG A 87 -14.38 -3.08 9.46
CA ARG A 87 -13.83 -3.94 8.40
C ARG A 87 -12.36 -3.63 8.18
N VAL A 88 -11.60 -4.62 7.76
CA VAL A 88 -10.18 -4.44 7.40
C VAL A 88 -10.04 -4.54 5.89
N TYR A 89 -9.28 -3.62 5.29
CA TYR A 89 -9.03 -3.53 3.86
C TYR A 89 -7.53 -3.55 3.58
N ASN A 90 -7.14 -4.08 2.43
CA ASN A 90 -5.80 -3.91 1.89
C ASN A 90 -5.76 -2.57 1.14
N THR A 91 -5.22 -1.52 1.76
CA THR A 91 -5.36 -0.14 1.29
C THR A 91 -4.03 0.50 0.93
N SER A 92 -3.98 1.08 -0.25
CA SER A 92 -2.90 1.96 -0.71
C SER A 92 -3.31 3.42 -0.57
N PHE A 93 -2.51 4.20 0.17
CA PHE A 93 -2.64 5.66 0.25
C PHE A 93 -1.60 6.32 -0.65
N VAL A 94 -2.01 7.34 -1.40
CA VAL A 94 -1.13 8.10 -2.28
C VAL A 94 -1.01 9.53 -1.79
N PHE A 95 0.21 9.99 -1.60
CA PHE A 95 0.51 11.33 -1.12
C PHE A 95 1.24 12.17 -2.18
N ASP A 96 0.95 13.45 -2.23
CA ASP A 96 1.68 14.41 -3.03
C ASP A 96 3.00 14.84 -2.35
N PRO A 97 3.90 15.58 -3.02
CA PRO A 97 5.18 16.01 -2.45
C PRO A 97 5.09 16.91 -1.20
N LYS A 98 3.89 17.39 -0.83
CA LYS A 98 3.65 18.14 0.41
C LYS A 98 3.20 17.25 1.55
N GLY A 99 2.94 15.96 1.27
CA GLY A 99 2.39 15.00 2.22
C GLY A 99 0.88 15.06 2.34
N ASP A 100 0.21 15.69 1.38
CA ASP A 100 -1.25 15.72 1.32
C ASP A 100 -1.77 14.45 0.63
N LEU A 101 -2.82 13.84 1.19
CA LEU A 101 -3.47 12.68 0.58
C LEU A 101 -4.16 13.09 -0.73
N ILE A 102 -3.83 12.41 -1.83
CA ILE A 102 -4.43 12.66 -3.15
C ILE A 102 -5.22 11.47 -3.68
N ALA A 103 -5.01 10.27 -3.16
CA ALA A 103 -5.81 9.10 -3.49
C ALA A 103 -5.75 8.03 -2.39
N ARG A 104 -6.82 7.22 -2.31
CA ARG A 104 -6.93 6.02 -1.51
C ARG A 104 -7.51 4.91 -2.38
N HIS A 105 -6.81 3.79 -2.47
CA HIS A 105 -7.25 2.62 -3.19
C HIS A 105 -7.37 1.44 -2.23
N ARG A 106 -8.53 0.80 -2.18
CA ARG A 106 -8.76 -0.48 -1.51
C ARG A 106 -8.71 -1.59 -2.55
N LYS A 107 -7.85 -2.57 -2.35
CA LYS A 107 -7.73 -3.74 -3.24
C LYS A 107 -9.11 -4.31 -3.51
N ALA A 108 -9.52 -4.31 -4.78
CA ALA A 108 -10.85 -4.73 -5.19
C ALA A 108 -10.93 -6.26 -5.38
N HIS A 109 -9.81 -6.86 -5.79
CA HIS A 109 -9.74 -8.29 -6.06
C HIS A 109 -8.82 -8.97 -5.05
N LEU A 110 -9.43 -9.59 -4.05
CA LEU A 110 -8.71 -10.32 -3.00
C LEU A 110 -8.09 -11.59 -3.58
N PHE A 111 -6.90 -11.93 -3.07
CA PHE A 111 -6.17 -13.11 -3.50
C PHE A 111 -6.56 -14.31 -2.65
N ASP A 112 -7.42 -15.14 -3.22
CA ASP A 112 -7.91 -16.38 -2.61
C ASP A 112 -7.51 -17.56 -3.51
N ILE A 113 -6.70 -18.47 -2.98
CA ILE A 113 -6.28 -19.68 -3.68
C ILE A 113 -6.42 -20.91 -2.79
N ASP A 114 -6.81 -22.02 -3.40
CA ASP A 114 -6.82 -23.35 -2.80
C ASP A 114 -6.37 -24.36 -3.87
N VAL A 115 -5.11 -24.73 -3.79
CA VAL A 115 -4.51 -25.68 -4.73
C VAL A 115 -4.40 -27.04 -4.07
N GLN A 116 -5.06 -28.05 -4.62
CA GLN A 116 -5.05 -29.40 -4.10
C GLN A 116 -3.61 -29.93 -3.97
N GLY A 117 -3.19 -30.25 -2.74
CA GLY A 117 -1.84 -30.67 -2.43
C GLY A 117 -0.77 -29.56 -2.47
N GLY A 118 -1.20 -28.32 -2.60
CA GLY A 118 -0.35 -27.13 -2.66
C GLY A 118 -0.70 -26.06 -1.62
N GLN A 119 -0.64 -24.81 -2.04
CA GLN A 119 -0.86 -23.66 -1.15
C GLN A 119 -2.36 -23.37 -1.00
N ARG A 120 -2.78 -23.14 0.24
CA ARG A 120 -4.08 -22.54 0.59
C ARG A 120 -3.82 -21.18 1.22
N PHE A 121 -4.42 -20.11 0.67
CA PHE A 121 -4.32 -18.77 1.19
C PHE A 121 -5.57 -17.96 0.80
N PHE A 122 -6.21 -17.33 1.76
CA PHE A 122 -7.44 -16.56 1.55
C PHE A 122 -7.32 -15.20 2.23
N GLU A 123 -7.17 -14.13 1.46
CA GLU A 123 -7.29 -12.76 2.00
C GLU A 123 -8.71 -12.50 2.52
N SER A 124 -9.72 -13.06 1.88
CA SER A 124 -11.12 -12.85 2.25
C SER A 124 -11.51 -13.38 3.64
N GLU A 125 -10.67 -14.19 4.27
CA GLU A 125 -10.89 -14.63 5.65
C GLU A 125 -10.84 -13.46 6.65
N THR A 126 -10.07 -12.40 6.33
CA THR A 126 -9.86 -11.27 7.25
C THR A 126 -9.98 -9.91 6.59
N LEU A 127 -9.94 -9.83 5.26
CA LEU A 127 -10.05 -8.59 4.51
C LEU A 127 -11.38 -8.47 3.79
N SER A 128 -11.85 -7.24 3.67
CA SER A 128 -12.96 -6.86 2.79
C SER A 128 -12.42 -6.29 1.49
N ALA A 129 -13.09 -6.60 0.37
CA ALA A 129 -12.75 -6.03 -0.92
C ALA A 129 -13.16 -4.56 -1.02
N GLY A 130 -12.39 -3.78 -1.77
CA GLY A 130 -12.82 -2.50 -2.30
C GLY A 130 -13.76 -2.69 -3.50
N ASP A 131 -14.36 -1.61 -3.97
CA ASP A 131 -15.43 -1.65 -4.99
C ASP A 131 -15.19 -0.70 -6.16
N GLU A 132 -14.14 0.14 -6.12
CA GLU A 132 -13.91 1.16 -7.13
C GLU A 132 -12.47 1.17 -7.65
N PRO A 133 -12.26 1.42 -8.97
CA PRO A 133 -10.95 1.75 -9.51
C PRO A 133 -10.52 3.13 -9.01
N THR A 134 -9.23 3.31 -8.79
CA THR A 134 -8.69 4.56 -8.26
C THR A 134 -7.78 5.23 -9.27
N VAL A 135 -8.11 6.47 -9.62
CA VAL A 135 -7.33 7.31 -10.53
C VAL A 135 -7.05 8.66 -9.88
N PHE A 136 -5.84 9.17 -10.04
CA PHE A 136 -5.42 10.46 -9.49
C PHE A 136 -4.53 11.23 -10.47
N ASN A 137 -4.42 12.55 -10.26
CA ASN A 137 -3.62 13.43 -11.09
C ASN A 137 -2.31 13.80 -10.39
N THR A 138 -1.25 13.86 -11.17
CA THR A 138 0.06 14.38 -10.76
C THR A 138 0.51 15.45 -11.75
N ARG A 139 1.62 16.15 -11.47
CA ARG A 139 2.24 17.06 -12.46
C ARG A 139 2.75 16.32 -13.71
N PHE A 140 2.82 15.01 -13.70
CA PHE A 140 3.32 14.19 -14.80
C PHE A 140 2.18 13.55 -15.62
N GLY A 141 0.94 13.78 -15.24
CA GLY A 141 -0.23 13.21 -15.88
C GLY A 141 -1.12 12.44 -14.92
N ARG A 142 -2.01 11.68 -15.49
CA ARG A 142 -3.01 10.87 -14.80
C ARG A 142 -2.47 9.48 -14.54
N PHE A 143 -2.67 8.96 -13.32
CA PHE A 143 -2.23 7.65 -12.87
C PHE A 143 -3.41 6.84 -12.36
N GLY A 144 -3.37 5.52 -12.58
CA GLY A 144 -4.17 4.55 -11.86
C GLY A 144 -3.35 3.85 -10.80
N VAL A 145 -4.00 3.36 -9.77
CA VAL A 145 -3.39 2.49 -8.75
C VAL A 145 -4.16 1.17 -8.68
N CYS A 146 -3.44 0.08 -8.64
CA CYS A 146 -3.97 -1.25 -8.37
C CYS A 146 -3.02 -1.99 -7.41
N VAL A 147 -3.53 -2.94 -6.65
CA VAL A 147 -2.74 -3.72 -5.69
C VAL A 147 -2.72 -5.18 -6.13
N CYS A 148 -1.51 -5.67 -6.46
CA CYS A 148 -1.20 -7.07 -6.70
C CYS A 148 -2.21 -7.77 -7.65
N PHE A 149 -3.15 -8.54 -7.11
CA PHE A 149 -4.08 -9.37 -7.87
C PHE A 149 -5.06 -8.57 -8.74
N ASP A 150 -5.29 -7.29 -8.43
CA ASP A 150 -6.10 -6.40 -9.28
C ASP A 150 -5.61 -6.39 -10.74
N ILE A 151 -4.30 -6.52 -10.98
CA ILE A 151 -3.71 -6.52 -12.34
C ILE A 151 -4.17 -7.68 -13.21
N ARG A 152 -4.78 -8.72 -12.63
CA ARG A 152 -5.31 -9.88 -13.37
C ARG A 152 -6.67 -9.60 -14.00
N PHE A 153 -7.27 -8.47 -13.72
CA PHE A 153 -8.59 -8.04 -14.17
C PHE A 153 -8.47 -6.88 -15.15
N PRO A 154 -8.34 -7.12 -16.47
CA PRO A 154 -8.09 -6.07 -17.46
C PRO A 154 -9.21 -5.03 -17.54
N GLU A 155 -10.44 -5.39 -17.16
CA GLU A 155 -11.58 -4.47 -17.11
C GLU A 155 -11.43 -3.42 -15.99
N PHE A 156 -10.54 -3.70 -15.02
CA PHE A 156 -10.27 -2.82 -13.89
C PHE A 156 -9.12 -1.84 -14.15
N ILE A 157 -8.26 -2.13 -15.15
CA ILE A 157 -7.05 -1.35 -15.50
C ILE A 157 -7.33 -0.37 -16.71
#